data_90f2dd92b4c2575a928fe335af2a0423
#
_entry.id   90f2dd92b4c2575a928fe335af2a0423
#
_cell.length_a   1.000
_cell.length_b   1.000
_cell.length_c   1.000
_cell.angle_alpha   90.00
_cell.angle_beta   90.00
_cell.angle_gamma   90.00
#
_symmetry.space_group_name_H-M   'P 1'
#
loop_
_entity.id
_entity.type
_entity.pdbx_description
1 polymer ?
#
loop_
_entity_poly.entity_id
_entity_poly.type
_entity_poly.pdbx_seq_one_letter_code
_entity_poly.pdbx_strand_id
1 'polypeptide(L)'
;IKLGDKINYLTAKKLADDGLKDILVSQESLYGKYLHRDIKVSEDEEEGTFAIGTELNDKIIKEILEAKIPSIEISITNSINKGPYLLSTLLNDKNNNKSEAITEIYKVLRPGEPPTVEIATQIFNNLFFSSDRYDLSDVGRVKMNSRLSLECSDKITILRNDDIIAIVHKMLDLR
;
A
#
# COMPACT_ATOMS: atom_id res chain seq x y z
N ILE A 1 23.84 -20.73 -14.56
CA ILE A 1 23.55 -20.72 -13.12
C ILE A 1 23.18 -22.13 -12.72
N LYS A 2 23.83 -22.66 -11.69
CA LYS A 2 23.57 -23.99 -11.15
C LYS A 2 22.53 -23.92 -10.02
N LEU A 3 21.88 -25.04 -9.73
CA LEU A 3 20.99 -25.16 -8.60
C LEU A 3 21.75 -24.84 -7.30
N GLY A 4 21.21 -23.89 -6.49
CA GLY A 4 21.87 -23.45 -5.26
C GLY A 4 22.76 -22.23 -5.37
N ASP A 5 23.02 -21.72 -6.57
CA ASP A 5 23.78 -20.47 -6.76
C ASP A 5 22.98 -19.27 -6.23
N LYS A 6 23.65 -18.38 -5.49
CA LYS A 6 23.02 -17.12 -5.06
C LYS A 6 22.90 -16.15 -6.23
N ILE A 7 21.69 -15.69 -6.47
CA ILE A 7 21.42 -14.66 -7.47
C ILE A 7 21.55 -13.29 -6.81
N ASN A 8 22.60 -12.54 -7.17
CA ASN A 8 22.73 -11.15 -6.77
C ASN A 8 22.06 -10.22 -7.81
N TYR A 9 21.97 -8.93 -7.49
CA TYR A 9 21.31 -7.95 -8.36
C TYR A 9 21.89 -7.91 -9.79
N LEU A 10 23.21 -7.96 -9.94
CA LEU A 10 23.88 -7.93 -11.25
C LEU A 10 23.59 -9.19 -12.07
N THR A 11 23.55 -10.35 -11.40
CA THR A 11 23.20 -11.63 -12.03
C THR A 11 21.73 -11.64 -12.44
N ALA A 12 20.83 -11.15 -11.59
CA ALA A 12 19.40 -11.03 -11.90
C ALA A 12 19.16 -10.11 -13.10
N LYS A 13 19.85 -8.97 -13.17
CA LYS A 13 19.77 -8.04 -14.29
C LYS A 13 20.24 -8.69 -15.60
N LYS A 14 21.39 -9.38 -15.59
CA LYS A 14 21.88 -10.10 -16.78
C LYS A 14 20.89 -11.15 -17.26
N LEU A 15 20.29 -11.93 -16.34
CA LEU A 15 19.29 -12.93 -16.70
C LEU A 15 18.03 -12.31 -17.31
N ALA A 16 17.58 -11.17 -16.78
CA ALA A 16 16.47 -10.43 -17.36
C ALA A 16 16.80 -9.88 -18.76
N ASP A 17 18.01 -9.33 -18.94
CA ASP A 17 18.50 -8.84 -20.24
C ASP A 17 18.63 -10.00 -21.26
N ASP A 18 18.99 -11.21 -20.80
CA ASP A 18 19.04 -12.45 -21.59
C ASP A 18 17.65 -13.05 -21.89
N GLY A 19 16.57 -12.38 -21.42
CA GLY A 19 15.18 -12.72 -21.73
C GLY A 19 14.52 -13.69 -20.75
N LEU A 20 15.12 -13.97 -19.59
CA LEU A 20 14.49 -14.77 -18.53
C LEU A 20 13.37 -13.96 -17.90
N LYS A 21 12.12 -14.41 -18.09
CA LYS A 21 10.92 -13.76 -17.53
C LYS A 21 10.41 -14.45 -16.27
N ASP A 22 10.52 -15.77 -16.24
CA ASP A 22 9.94 -16.61 -15.21
C ASP A 22 10.98 -17.52 -14.58
N ILE A 23 10.83 -17.75 -13.27
CA ILE A 23 11.66 -18.69 -12.52
C ILE A 23 10.76 -19.66 -11.75
N LEU A 24 11.16 -20.91 -11.66
CA LEU A 24 10.49 -21.87 -10.79
C LEU A 24 10.92 -21.64 -9.34
N VAL A 25 9.93 -21.50 -8.47
CA VAL A 25 10.14 -21.38 -7.02
C VAL A 25 9.45 -22.55 -6.31
N SER A 26 9.99 -22.95 -5.16
CA SER A 26 9.32 -23.95 -4.32
C SER A 26 8.07 -23.37 -3.66
N GLN A 27 7.07 -24.21 -3.39
CA GLN A 27 5.88 -23.82 -2.66
C GLN A 27 6.21 -23.20 -1.29
N GLU A 28 7.25 -23.70 -0.63
CA GLU A 28 7.74 -23.18 0.64
C GLU A 28 8.15 -21.71 0.58
N SER A 29 8.58 -21.22 -0.57
CA SER A 29 8.96 -19.82 -0.77
C SER A 29 7.78 -18.84 -0.73
N LEU A 30 6.55 -19.35 -0.82
CA LEU A 30 5.31 -18.59 -0.72
C LEU A 30 4.84 -18.40 0.73
N TYR A 31 5.33 -19.21 1.67
CA TYR A 31 4.93 -19.10 3.07
C TYR A 31 5.35 -17.76 3.67
N GLY A 32 4.41 -17.12 4.38
CA GLY A 32 4.62 -15.80 4.96
C GLY A 32 4.64 -14.66 3.95
N LYS A 33 4.25 -14.89 2.68
CA LYS A 33 3.97 -13.85 1.71
C LYS A 33 2.51 -13.43 1.82
N TYR A 34 2.19 -12.23 1.32
CA TYR A 34 0.87 -11.63 1.42
C TYR A 34 0.27 -11.49 0.03
N LEU A 35 -1.02 -11.75 -0.09
CA LEU A 35 -1.76 -11.52 -1.33
C LEU A 35 -1.76 -10.03 -1.68
N HIS A 36 -1.55 -9.73 -2.96
CA HIS A 36 -1.59 -8.36 -3.48
C HIS A 36 -2.97 -7.97 -4.02
N ARG A 37 -3.84 -8.96 -4.30
CA ARG A 37 -5.23 -8.78 -4.74
C ARG A 37 -6.14 -9.80 -4.09
N ASP A 38 -7.43 -9.47 -4.07
CA ASP A 38 -8.46 -10.42 -3.67
C ASP A 38 -8.51 -11.60 -4.64
N ILE A 39 -8.62 -12.81 -4.11
CA ILE A 39 -8.70 -14.04 -4.87
C ILE A 39 -10.01 -14.74 -4.54
N LYS A 40 -10.81 -15.02 -5.55
CA LYS A 40 -12.03 -15.83 -5.42
C LYS A 40 -11.69 -17.30 -5.70
N VAL A 41 -11.91 -18.14 -4.70
CA VAL A 41 -11.63 -19.60 -4.76
C VAL A 41 -12.91 -20.39 -5.03
N SER A 42 -14.09 -19.85 -4.68
CA SER A 42 -15.38 -20.45 -4.96
C SER A 42 -16.36 -19.45 -5.58
N GLU A 43 -17.45 -19.96 -6.17
CA GLU A 43 -18.54 -19.13 -6.72
C GLU A 43 -19.43 -18.52 -5.63
N ASP A 44 -19.37 -19.02 -4.39
CA ASP A 44 -20.08 -18.49 -3.25
C ASP A 44 -19.33 -17.26 -2.70
N GLU A 45 -19.99 -16.10 -2.76
CA GLU A 45 -19.35 -14.78 -2.49
C GLU A 45 -18.87 -14.59 -1.05
N GLU A 46 -19.40 -15.31 -0.06
CA GLU A 46 -19.10 -15.08 1.36
C GLU A 46 -18.01 -16.00 1.94
N GLU A 47 -17.86 -17.24 1.49
CA GLU A 47 -16.93 -18.21 2.07
C GLU A 47 -15.66 -18.51 1.24
N GLY A 48 -15.58 -18.02 0.02
CA GLY A 48 -14.55 -18.41 -0.95
C GLY A 48 -13.64 -17.29 -1.42
N THR A 49 -13.55 -16.15 -0.69
CA THR A 49 -12.72 -15.02 -1.11
C THR A 49 -11.60 -14.77 -0.11
N PHE A 50 -10.35 -14.86 -0.57
CA PHE A 50 -9.20 -14.38 0.20
C PHE A 50 -8.94 -12.91 -0.13
N ALA A 51 -9.04 -12.05 0.88
CA ALA A 51 -8.83 -10.62 0.72
C ALA A 51 -7.35 -10.26 0.50
N ILE A 52 -7.13 -9.12 -0.13
CA ILE A 52 -5.81 -8.48 -0.20
C ILE A 52 -5.18 -8.43 1.20
N GLY A 53 -3.88 -8.73 1.27
CA GLY A 53 -3.15 -8.73 2.54
C GLY A 53 -3.28 -10.01 3.37
N THR A 54 -4.00 -11.02 2.89
CA THR A 54 -4.03 -12.33 3.55
C THR A 54 -2.65 -12.99 3.47
N GLU A 55 -2.14 -13.45 4.60
CA GLU A 55 -0.87 -14.17 4.67
C GLU A 55 -1.03 -15.60 4.14
N LEU A 56 -0.15 -15.96 3.21
CA LEU A 56 -0.15 -17.30 2.61
C LEU A 56 0.42 -18.32 3.59
N ASN A 57 -0.43 -19.24 3.98
CA ASN A 57 -0.09 -20.42 4.78
C ASN A 57 -0.42 -21.70 4.01
N ASP A 58 -0.05 -22.84 4.58
CA ASP A 58 -0.24 -24.17 3.98
C ASP A 58 -1.71 -24.43 3.55
N LYS A 59 -2.66 -24.00 4.39
CA LYS A 59 -4.09 -24.20 4.15
C LYS A 59 -4.56 -23.41 2.94
N ILE A 60 -4.28 -22.13 2.92
CA ILE A 60 -4.68 -21.19 1.84
C ILE A 60 -4.04 -21.59 0.52
N ILE A 61 -2.76 -21.98 0.53
CA ILE A 61 -2.07 -22.41 -0.69
C ILE A 61 -2.70 -23.68 -1.26
N LYS A 62 -3.11 -24.64 -0.41
CA LYS A 62 -3.82 -25.85 -0.85
C LYS A 62 -5.17 -25.51 -1.48
N GLU A 63 -5.96 -24.66 -0.86
CA GLU A 63 -7.26 -24.22 -1.37
C GLU A 63 -7.11 -23.49 -2.73
N ILE A 64 -6.08 -22.63 -2.89
CA ILE A 64 -5.78 -21.97 -4.16
C ILE A 64 -5.42 -23.00 -5.25
N LEU A 65 -4.62 -24.02 -4.92
CA LEU A 65 -4.22 -25.07 -5.85
C LEU A 65 -5.41 -25.97 -6.24
N GLU A 66 -6.28 -26.32 -5.30
CA GLU A 66 -7.50 -27.10 -5.54
C GLU A 66 -8.48 -26.37 -6.44
N ALA A 67 -8.60 -25.04 -6.28
CA ALA A 67 -9.39 -24.16 -7.14
C ALA A 67 -8.76 -23.96 -8.54
N LYS A 68 -7.57 -24.51 -8.79
CA LYS A 68 -6.85 -24.42 -10.08
C LYS A 68 -6.67 -22.98 -10.59
N ILE A 69 -6.43 -22.03 -9.68
CA ILE A 69 -6.18 -20.64 -10.03
C ILE A 69 -4.84 -20.55 -10.76
N PRO A 70 -4.80 -20.01 -12.00
CA PRO A 70 -3.61 -20.10 -12.85
C PRO A 70 -2.46 -19.22 -12.37
N SER A 71 -2.74 -18.13 -11.67
CA SER A 71 -1.74 -17.21 -11.15
C SER A 71 -2.28 -16.41 -9.97
N ILE A 72 -1.40 -16.08 -9.04
CA ILE A 72 -1.68 -15.19 -7.92
C ILE A 72 -0.66 -14.06 -7.88
N GLU A 73 -1.08 -12.88 -7.48
CA GLU A 73 -0.17 -11.77 -7.24
C GLU A 73 0.18 -11.70 -5.76
N ILE A 74 1.46 -11.63 -5.45
CA ILE A 74 1.96 -11.54 -4.08
C ILE A 74 2.74 -10.26 -3.86
N SER A 75 2.66 -9.72 -2.65
CA SER A 75 3.48 -8.59 -2.24
C SER A 75 4.92 -9.03 -2.01
N ILE A 76 5.87 -8.30 -2.60
CA ILE A 76 7.30 -8.57 -2.43
C ILE A 76 7.75 -8.01 -1.08
N THR A 77 7.81 -8.86 -0.08
CA THR A 77 8.34 -8.55 1.25
C THR A 77 9.63 -9.31 1.49
N ASN A 78 10.52 -8.72 2.27
CA ASN A 78 11.72 -9.39 2.76
C ASN A 78 11.87 -9.13 4.27
N SER A 79 12.72 -9.91 4.94
CA SER A 79 12.97 -9.82 6.38
C SER A 79 13.95 -8.72 6.78
N ILE A 80 14.49 -7.95 5.81
CA ILE A 80 15.56 -6.98 6.07
C ILE A 80 15.00 -5.55 6.11
N ASN A 81 14.44 -5.07 5.00
CA ASN A 81 14.00 -3.68 4.86
C ASN A 81 12.65 -3.49 4.16
N LYS A 82 12.06 -4.53 3.57
CA LYS A 82 10.77 -4.49 2.89
C LYS A 82 9.75 -5.35 3.64
N GLY A 83 9.43 -4.94 4.88
CA GLY A 83 8.40 -5.60 5.67
C GLY A 83 6.97 -5.17 5.26
N PRO A 84 5.94 -5.86 5.75
CA PRO A 84 4.53 -5.55 5.48
C PRO A 84 4.02 -4.38 6.36
N TYR A 85 4.78 -3.29 6.45
CA TYR A 85 4.53 -2.21 7.43
C TYR A 85 3.20 -1.51 7.19
N LEU A 86 2.92 -1.12 5.94
CA LEU A 86 1.67 -0.47 5.58
C LEU A 86 0.48 -1.42 5.77
N LEU A 87 0.64 -2.68 5.37
CA LEU A 87 -0.36 -3.71 5.56
C LEU A 87 -0.69 -3.91 7.05
N SER A 88 0.33 -4.01 7.90
CA SER A 88 0.14 -4.12 9.35
C SER A 88 -0.59 -2.91 9.92
N THR A 89 -0.32 -1.71 9.41
CA THR A 89 -1.04 -0.50 9.79
C THR A 89 -2.51 -0.56 9.38
N LEU A 90 -2.79 -0.97 8.15
CA LEU A 90 -4.16 -1.09 7.63
C LEU A 90 -4.96 -2.19 8.35
N LEU A 91 -4.34 -3.31 8.69
CA LEU A 91 -5.00 -4.39 9.45
C LEU A 91 -5.34 -3.97 10.90
N ASN A 92 -4.62 -3.01 11.46
CA ASN A 92 -4.91 -2.45 12.78
C ASN A 92 -5.89 -1.26 12.72
N ASP A 93 -6.22 -0.76 11.54
CA ASP A 93 -7.21 0.30 11.38
C ASP A 93 -8.61 -0.29 11.62
N LYS A 94 -9.38 0.38 12.47
CA LYS A 94 -10.75 -0.01 12.81
C LYS A 94 -11.79 0.56 11.83
N ASN A 95 -11.36 1.47 10.97
CA ASN A 95 -12.24 2.16 10.04
C ASN A 95 -12.32 1.39 8.72
N ASN A 96 -13.54 1.06 8.31
CA ASN A 96 -13.79 0.31 7.08
C ASN A 96 -14.10 1.20 5.88
N ASN A 97 -14.40 2.46 6.12
CA ASN A 97 -14.78 3.40 5.05
C ASN A 97 -14.31 4.82 5.34
N LYS A 98 -14.32 5.64 4.28
CA LYS A 98 -13.86 7.04 4.32
C LYS A 98 -14.64 7.89 5.34
N SER A 99 -15.93 7.68 5.48
CA SER A 99 -16.76 8.49 6.38
C SER A 99 -16.43 8.21 7.84
N GLU A 100 -16.18 6.96 8.19
CA GLU A 100 -15.72 6.57 9.53
C GLU A 100 -14.36 7.18 9.84
N ALA A 101 -13.39 7.05 8.92
CA ALA A 101 -12.06 7.60 9.09
C ALA A 101 -12.08 9.12 9.30
N ILE A 102 -12.87 9.86 8.51
CA ILE A 102 -13.02 11.32 8.66
C ILE A 102 -13.66 11.66 10.01
N THR A 103 -14.65 10.89 10.44
CA THR A 103 -15.31 11.08 11.73
C THR A 103 -14.35 10.84 12.90
N GLU A 104 -13.51 9.82 12.83
CA GLU A 104 -12.49 9.55 13.85
C GLU A 104 -11.42 10.66 13.88
N ILE A 105 -10.97 11.15 12.72
CA ILE A 105 -10.07 12.30 12.64
C ILE A 105 -10.71 13.53 13.31
N TYR A 106 -11.99 13.77 13.05
CA TYR A 106 -12.71 14.89 13.67
C TYR A 106 -12.74 14.78 15.19
N LYS A 107 -13.04 13.60 15.75
CA LYS A 107 -13.07 13.37 17.20
C LYS A 107 -11.73 13.67 17.88
N VAL A 108 -10.62 13.38 17.19
CA VAL A 108 -9.26 13.69 17.67
C VAL A 108 -9.01 15.21 17.66
N LEU A 109 -9.48 15.90 16.62
CA LEU A 109 -9.27 17.35 16.47
C LEU A 109 -10.19 18.18 17.39
N ARG A 110 -11.39 17.68 17.64
CA ARG A 110 -12.42 18.35 18.47
C ARG A 110 -13.04 17.38 19.47
N PRO A 111 -12.32 17.04 20.52
CA PRO A 111 -12.84 16.12 21.55
C PRO A 111 -14.04 16.75 22.25
N GLY A 112 -15.11 15.96 22.40
CA GLY A 112 -16.34 16.37 23.12
C GLY A 112 -17.44 16.98 22.23
N GLU A 113 -17.18 17.27 20.96
CA GLU A 113 -18.21 17.68 20.01
C GLU A 113 -18.77 16.47 19.24
N PRO A 114 -20.11 16.31 19.14
CA PRO A 114 -20.70 15.23 18.35
C PRO A 114 -20.42 15.47 16.85
N PRO A 115 -19.77 14.52 16.15
CA PRO A 115 -19.45 14.68 14.74
C PRO A 115 -20.69 14.47 13.87
N THR A 116 -20.92 15.36 12.90
CA THR A 116 -21.70 15.03 11.71
C THR A 116 -20.74 14.83 10.54
N VAL A 117 -21.09 13.94 9.62
CA VAL A 117 -20.23 13.59 8.49
C VAL A 117 -19.90 14.82 7.64
N GLU A 118 -20.87 15.73 7.48
CA GLU A 118 -20.71 16.95 6.69
C GLU A 118 -19.70 17.90 7.33
N ILE A 119 -19.85 18.16 8.64
CA ILE A 119 -18.95 19.06 9.38
C ILE A 119 -17.54 18.44 9.44
N ALA A 120 -17.45 17.16 9.71
CA ALA A 120 -16.17 16.44 9.74
C ALA A 120 -15.46 16.50 8.38
N THR A 121 -16.19 16.29 7.29
CA THR A 121 -15.66 16.39 5.92
C THR A 121 -15.18 17.79 5.59
N GLN A 122 -15.98 18.81 5.97
CA GLN A 122 -15.61 20.21 5.74
C GLN A 122 -14.33 20.59 6.50
N ILE A 123 -14.22 20.19 7.77
CA ILE A 123 -13.03 20.46 8.57
C ILE A 123 -11.80 19.74 8.00
N PHE A 124 -11.95 18.47 7.62
CA PHE A 124 -10.88 17.71 6.99
C PHE A 124 -10.39 18.36 5.70
N ASN A 125 -11.30 18.77 4.81
CA ASN A 125 -10.94 19.45 3.57
C ASN A 125 -10.28 20.80 3.83
N ASN A 126 -10.75 21.57 4.81
CA ASN A 126 -10.17 22.86 5.17
C ASN A 126 -8.78 22.73 5.79
N LEU A 127 -8.43 21.56 6.34
CA LEU A 127 -7.17 21.38 7.05
C LEU A 127 -5.96 21.48 6.12
N PHE A 128 -6.04 20.88 4.90
CA PHE A 128 -4.90 20.77 3.99
C PHE A 128 -5.23 21.05 2.52
N PHE A 129 -6.50 21.02 2.13
CA PHE A 129 -6.92 21.01 0.72
C PHE A 129 -7.63 22.30 0.30
N SER A 130 -7.75 23.28 1.19
CA SER A 130 -8.38 24.56 0.90
C SER A 130 -7.35 25.69 0.89
N SER A 131 -7.29 26.46 -0.20
CA SER A 131 -6.40 27.61 -0.35
C SER A 131 -6.68 28.74 0.67
N ASP A 132 -7.91 28.78 1.21
CA ASP A 132 -8.29 29.80 2.19
C ASP A 132 -7.78 29.50 3.60
N ARG A 133 -7.38 28.26 3.86
CA ARG A 133 -7.04 27.76 5.19
C ARG A 133 -5.65 27.17 5.30
N TYR A 134 -5.07 26.75 4.18
CA TYR A 134 -3.77 26.12 4.13
C TYR A 134 -2.92 26.70 3.00
N ASP A 135 -1.69 27.07 3.34
CA ASP A 135 -0.71 27.58 2.38
C ASP A 135 0.68 27.00 2.70
N LEU A 136 1.17 26.15 1.82
CA LEU A 136 2.51 25.56 1.88
C LEU A 136 3.60 26.58 1.50
N SER A 137 3.23 27.69 0.88
CA SER A 137 4.05 28.64 0.15
C SER A 137 4.74 28.05 -1.10
N ASP A 138 5.15 28.92 -2.01
CA ASP A 138 5.88 28.50 -3.23
C ASP A 138 7.20 27.79 -2.87
N VAL A 139 7.91 28.30 -1.86
CA VAL A 139 9.17 27.68 -1.39
C VAL A 139 8.93 26.29 -0.79
N GLY A 140 7.85 26.13 -0.01
CA GLY A 140 7.44 24.83 0.52
C GLY A 140 7.10 23.85 -0.58
N ARG A 141 6.37 24.28 -1.60
CA ARG A 141 6.01 23.47 -2.76
C ARG A 141 7.24 23.01 -3.55
N VAL A 142 8.16 23.93 -3.86
CA VAL A 142 9.41 23.59 -4.56
C VAL A 142 10.23 22.56 -3.78
N LYS A 143 10.38 22.74 -2.46
CA LYS A 143 11.09 21.77 -1.61
C LYS A 143 10.40 20.40 -1.59
N MET A 144 9.07 20.37 -1.51
CA MET A 144 8.31 19.14 -1.53
C MET A 144 8.45 18.42 -2.87
N ASN A 145 8.27 19.14 -4.00
CA ASN A 145 8.45 18.60 -5.34
C ASN A 145 9.84 17.99 -5.51
N SER A 146 10.88 18.69 -5.09
CA SER A 146 12.26 18.20 -5.18
C SER A 146 12.50 16.96 -4.34
N ARG A 147 12.00 16.91 -3.09
CA ARG A 147 12.22 15.78 -2.19
C ARG A 147 11.43 14.53 -2.55
N LEU A 148 10.24 14.72 -3.09
CA LEU A 148 9.33 13.63 -3.43
C LEU A 148 9.35 13.28 -4.92
N SER A 149 10.17 13.98 -5.73
CA SER A 149 10.28 13.83 -7.18
C SER A 149 8.92 13.98 -7.87
N LEU A 150 8.16 15.02 -7.47
CA LEU A 150 6.84 15.31 -8.00
C LEU A 150 6.91 16.34 -9.12
N GLU A 151 6.19 16.07 -10.20
CA GLU A 151 5.96 17.01 -11.29
C GLU A 151 4.68 17.83 -11.02
N CYS A 152 4.77 18.79 -10.12
CA CYS A 152 3.66 19.65 -9.75
C CYS A 152 4.05 21.12 -9.93
N SER A 153 3.10 21.95 -10.38
CA SER A 153 3.33 23.40 -10.50
C SER A 153 3.66 24.01 -9.13
N ASP A 154 4.69 24.83 -9.08
CA ASP A 154 5.14 25.52 -7.86
C ASP A 154 4.09 26.53 -7.32
N LYS A 155 3.10 26.89 -8.14
CA LYS A 155 1.99 27.76 -7.76
C LYS A 155 0.88 27.06 -6.98
N ILE A 156 0.92 25.73 -6.89
CA ILE A 156 -0.06 24.96 -6.11
C ILE A 156 0.43 24.88 -4.67
N THR A 157 -0.11 25.71 -3.82
CA THR A 157 0.33 25.83 -2.41
C THR A 157 -0.49 25.01 -1.41
N ILE A 158 -1.52 24.29 -1.90
CA ILE A 158 -2.30 23.33 -1.09
C ILE A 158 -1.78 21.90 -1.26
N LEU A 159 -2.07 21.03 -0.31
CA LEU A 159 -1.77 19.61 -0.47
C LEU A 159 -2.71 18.95 -1.48
N ARG A 160 -2.20 17.92 -2.17
CA ARG A 160 -2.95 17.04 -3.06
C ARG A 160 -2.86 15.61 -2.54
N ASN A 161 -3.77 14.76 -3.00
CA ASN A 161 -3.74 13.33 -2.65
C ASN A 161 -2.40 12.68 -3.07
N ASP A 162 -1.89 13.04 -4.25
CA ASP A 162 -0.59 12.54 -4.74
C ASP A 162 0.57 12.90 -3.81
N ASP A 163 0.54 14.09 -3.21
CA ASP A 163 1.57 14.53 -2.26
C ASP A 163 1.57 13.61 -1.03
N ILE A 164 0.39 13.27 -0.50
CA ILE A 164 0.26 12.38 0.67
C ILE A 164 0.77 10.99 0.34
N ILE A 165 0.37 10.43 -0.82
CA ILE A 165 0.84 9.12 -1.27
C ILE A 165 2.36 9.11 -1.42
N ALA A 166 2.93 10.14 -2.05
CA ALA A 166 4.37 10.26 -2.23
C ALA A 166 5.13 10.40 -0.90
N ILE A 167 4.55 11.11 0.09
CA ILE A 167 5.12 11.20 1.45
C ILE A 167 5.16 9.82 2.10
N VAL A 168 4.05 9.07 2.07
CA VAL A 168 3.98 7.72 2.65
C VAL A 168 4.98 6.79 1.97
N HIS A 169 5.06 6.83 0.64
CA HIS A 169 6.03 6.06 -0.13
C HIS A 169 7.47 6.40 0.29
N LYS A 170 7.78 7.68 0.39
CA LYS A 170 9.11 8.13 0.82
C LYS A 170 9.45 7.72 2.25
N MET A 171 8.47 7.73 3.15
CA MET A 171 8.67 7.25 4.53
C MET A 171 9.00 5.76 4.57
N LEU A 172 8.36 4.96 3.72
CA LEU A 172 8.66 3.52 3.62
C LEU A 172 10.04 3.26 3.02
N ASP A 173 10.48 4.09 2.05
CA ASP A 173 11.82 3.99 1.46
C ASP A 173 12.95 4.33 2.44
N LEU A 174 12.69 5.19 3.41
CA LEU A 174 13.68 5.64 4.40
C LEU A 174 13.86 4.64 5.56
N ARG A 175 13.03 3.64 5.66
CA ARG A 175 13.07 2.63 6.71
C ARG A 175 13.94 1.44 6.31
#